data_3465579585fa8c726cae95515803ca66
#
_entry.id   3465579585fa8c726cae95515803ca66
#
_cell.length_a   1.000
_cell.length_b   1.000
_cell.length_c   1.000
_cell.angle_alpha   90.00
_cell.angle_beta   90.00
_cell.angle_gamma   90.00
#
_symmetry.space_group_name_H-M   'P 1'
#
loop_
_entity.id
_entity.type
_entity.pdbx_description
1 polymer ?
#
loop_
_entity_poly.entity_id
_entity_poly.type
_entity_poly.pdbx_seq_one_letter_code
_entity_poly.pdbx_strand_id
1 'polypeptide(L)'
;MANGRINRPAGRNSNTSKQEVVVRTDRPIVVDATNHIAGRLASNVAKLLMQGNRVSVVNCEKIMMSGTRSNQIKEQREFLEINSIINYKHGPVHYRRPDTLMAKMIRQMLPFDRKPSGKEAHQRLRTYIGSPKEIKSLEKIQFEKALIRKTASNYTALGELCRIIGWTE
;
A
#
# COMPACT_ATOMS: atom_id res chain seq x y z
N MET A 1 -12.62 -39.16 -47.00
CA MET A 1 -12.21 -37.86 -46.49
C MET A 1 -12.42 -37.89 -44.99
N ALA A 2 -11.38 -38.06 -44.21
CA ALA A 2 -11.44 -38.24 -42.76
C ALA A 2 -11.17 -36.90 -42.02
N ASN A 3 -12.16 -36.39 -41.32
CA ASN A 3 -12.03 -35.19 -40.45
C ASN A 3 -11.28 -35.56 -39.17
N GLY A 4 -10.02 -35.21 -39.08
CA GLY A 4 -9.22 -35.30 -37.86
C GLY A 4 -9.65 -34.23 -36.81
N ARG A 5 -10.37 -34.67 -35.76
CA ARG A 5 -10.61 -33.85 -34.59
C ARG A 5 -9.33 -33.78 -33.75
N ILE A 6 -8.74 -32.60 -33.66
CA ILE A 6 -7.62 -32.32 -32.77
C ILE A 6 -8.14 -32.27 -31.34
N ASN A 7 -7.79 -33.30 -30.56
CA ASN A 7 -8.04 -33.34 -29.12
C ASN A 7 -7.16 -32.30 -28.44
N ARG A 8 -7.75 -31.20 -27.92
CA ARG A 8 -7.07 -30.27 -27.02
C ARG A 8 -7.04 -30.87 -25.62
N PRO A 9 -5.89 -30.96 -24.94
CA PRO A 9 -5.85 -31.41 -23.55
C PRO A 9 -6.58 -30.42 -22.65
N ALA A 10 -7.42 -30.96 -21.77
CA ALA A 10 -8.18 -30.23 -20.75
C ALA A 10 -7.27 -29.39 -19.88
N GLY A 11 -7.70 -28.13 -19.66
CA GLY A 11 -6.96 -27.14 -18.89
C GLY A 11 -6.68 -27.62 -17.46
N ARG A 12 -5.46 -27.37 -17.02
CA ARG A 12 -5.04 -27.54 -15.64
C ARG A 12 -5.90 -26.65 -14.73
N ASN A 13 -6.73 -27.28 -13.92
CA ASN A 13 -7.36 -26.65 -12.77
C ASN A 13 -6.26 -26.24 -11.78
N SER A 14 -5.80 -25.00 -11.87
CA SER A 14 -5.04 -24.39 -10.80
C SER A 14 -6.03 -23.95 -9.72
N ASN A 15 -6.37 -24.87 -8.81
CA ASN A 15 -6.94 -24.52 -7.53
C ASN A 15 -5.88 -23.77 -6.70
N THR A 16 -5.65 -22.52 -7.07
CA THR A 16 -5.00 -21.56 -6.19
C THR A 16 -6.07 -21.16 -5.18
N SER A 17 -5.99 -21.71 -3.99
CA SER A 17 -6.79 -21.32 -2.82
C SER A 17 -6.77 -19.80 -2.70
N LYS A 18 -7.84 -19.16 -3.18
CA LYS A 18 -8.12 -17.76 -2.88
C LYS A 18 -8.40 -17.71 -1.39
N GLN A 19 -7.44 -17.25 -0.63
CA GLN A 19 -7.69 -16.83 0.73
C GLN A 19 -8.59 -15.59 0.65
N GLU A 20 -9.88 -15.81 0.59
CA GLU A 20 -10.91 -14.78 0.78
C GLU A 20 -10.95 -14.47 2.26
N VAL A 21 -10.13 -13.50 2.68
CA VAL A 21 -10.25 -12.92 4.02
C VAL A 21 -11.47 -12.00 4.01
N VAL A 22 -12.65 -12.60 4.06
CA VAL A 22 -13.90 -11.89 4.31
C VAL A 22 -14.11 -11.88 5.83
N VAL A 23 -13.46 -10.95 6.51
CA VAL A 23 -13.65 -10.78 7.95
C VAL A 23 -14.40 -9.47 8.19
N ARG A 24 -15.71 -9.55 8.28
CA ARG A 24 -16.53 -8.49 8.89
C ARG A 24 -16.48 -8.67 10.41
N THR A 25 -15.43 -8.21 11.05
CA THR A 25 -15.33 -8.16 12.50
C THR A 25 -15.25 -6.71 12.94
N ASP A 26 -15.85 -6.36 14.07
CA ASP A 26 -15.73 -5.03 14.71
C ASP A 26 -14.27 -4.69 15.08
N ARG A 27 -13.41 -5.69 15.11
CA ARG A 27 -11.98 -5.53 15.37
C ARG A 27 -11.23 -5.11 14.09
N PRO A 28 -10.30 -4.16 14.18
CA PRO A 28 -9.49 -3.76 13.04
C PRO A 28 -8.55 -4.90 12.59
N ILE A 29 -8.45 -5.10 11.29
CA ILE A 29 -7.44 -5.99 10.69
C ILE A 29 -6.10 -5.26 10.78
N VAL A 30 -5.13 -5.86 11.46
CA VAL A 30 -3.78 -5.29 11.58
C VAL A 30 -2.88 -5.87 10.50
N VAL A 31 -2.31 -5.00 9.69
CA VAL A 31 -1.39 -5.37 8.59
C VAL A 31 0.02 -4.90 8.96
N ASP A 32 0.97 -5.83 9.02
CA ASP A 32 2.38 -5.49 9.17
C ASP A 32 2.99 -5.14 7.81
N ALA A 33 3.47 -3.92 7.70
CA ALA A 33 4.01 -3.39 6.46
C ALA A 33 5.50 -3.69 6.24
N THR A 34 6.16 -4.37 7.18
CA THR A 34 7.60 -4.67 7.12
C THR A 34 7.95 -5.44 5.84
N ASN A 35 8.94 -4.97 5.10
CA ASN A 35 9.44 -5.58 3.86
C ASN A 35 8.40 -5.76 2.74
N HIS A 36 7.29 -5.03 2.78
CA HIS A 36 6.31 -5.02 1.72
C HIS A 36 6.61 -3.93 0.70
N ILE A 37 6.33 -4.21 -0.58
CA ILE A 37 6.39 -3.22 -1.65
C ILE A 37 5.17 -2.30 -1.53
N ALA A 38 5.39 -0.98 -1.40
CA ALA A 38 4.38 0.04 -1.13
C ALA A 38 3.13 -0.07 -2.02
N GLY A 39 3.30 -0.11 -3.34
CA GLY A 39 2.16 -0.18 -4.26
C GLY A 39 1.35 -1.47 -4.15
N ARG A 40 2.01 -2.62 -3.97
CA ARG A 40 1.33 -3.92 -3.81
C ARG A 40 0.60 -4.02 -2.49
N LEU A 41 1.22 -3.53 -1.42
CA LEU A 41 0.57 -3.43 -0.12
C LEU A 41 -0.67 -2.54 -0.19
N ALA A 42 -0.54 -1.34 -0.77
CA ALA A 42 -1.64 -0.40 -0.94
C ALA A 42 -2.83 -1.00 -1.69
N SER A 43 -2.58 -1.78 -2.76
CA SER A 43 -3.64 -2.46 -3.52
C SER A 43 -4.40 -3.50 -2.68
N ASN A 44 -3.70 -4.28 -1.86
CA ASN A 44 -4.32 -5.29 -1.01
C ASN A 44 -5.12 -4.64 0.13
N VAL A 45 -4.56 -3.60 0.75
CA VAL A 45 -5.25 -2.81 1.80
C VAL A 45 -6.50 -2.13 1.22
N ALA A 46 -6.42 -1.54 0.02
CA ALA A 46 -7.57 -0.92 -0.63
C ALA A 46 -8.71 -1.91 -0.87
N LYS A 47 -8.42 -3.16 -1.27
CA LYS A 47 -9.42 -4.22 -1.40
C LYS A 47 -10.12 -4.53 -0.09
N LEU A 48 -9.37 -4.69 1.01
CA LEU A 48 -9.95 -4.94 2.34
C LEU A 48 -10.85 -3.78 2.80
N LEU A 49 -10.43 -2.54 2.57
CA LEU A 49 -11.21 -1.34 2.89
C LEU A 49 -12.52 -1.27 2.10
N MET A 50 -12.48 -1.61 0.79
CA MET A 50 -13.68 -1.65 -0.05
C MET A 50 -14.65 -2.78 0.32
N GLN A 51 -14.16 -3.84 0.95
CA GLN A 51 -14.99 -4.91 1.52
C GLN A 51 -15.70 -4.51 2.82
N GLY A 52 -15.43 -3.30 3.34
CA GLY A 52 -16.04 -2.77 4.54
C GLY A 52 -15.23 -2.94 5.83
N ASN A 53 -14.06 -3.56 5.77
CA ASN A 53 -13.21 -3.81 6.93
C ASN A 53 -12.54 -2.52 7.44
N ARG A 54 -12.25 -2.45 8.75
CA ARG A 54 -11.34 -1.48 9.34
C ARG A 54 -9.92 -2.02 9.25
N VAL A 55 -8.98 -1.24 8.73
CA VAL A 55 -7.60 -1.69 8.53
C VAL A 55 -6.64 -0.74 9.23
N SER A 56 -5.74 -1.32 10.03
CA SER A 56 -4.63 -0.61 10.69
C SER A 56 -3.30 -1.12 10.11
N VAL A 57 -2.56 -0.23 9.46
CA VAL A 57 -1.24 -0.56 8.91
C VAL A 57 -0.17 -0.11 9.89
N VAL A 58 0.70 -1.03 10.32
CA VAL A 58 1.79 -0.76 11.27
C VAL A 58 3.15 -0.87 10.62
N ASN A 59 4.18 -0.28 11.23
CA ASN A 59 5.57 -0.25 10.74
C ASN A 59 5.71 0.39 9.36
N CYS A 60 5.00 1.51 9.11
CA CYS A 60 5.03 2.19 7.81
C CYS A 60 6.43 2.66 7.39
N GLU A 61 7.34 2.89 8.33
CA GLU A 61 8.73 3.27 8.06
C GLU A 61 9.54 2.16 7.37
N LYS A 62 9.13 0.89 7.54
CA LYS A 62 9.81 -0.29 6.98
C LYS A 62 9.24 -0.77 5.64
N ILE A 63 8.35 0.01 5.06
CA ILE A 63 7.81 -0.22 3.71
C ILE A 63 8.90 0.03 2.68
N MET A 64 8.93 -0.76 1.62
CA MET A 64 9.90 -0.63 0.55
C MET A 64 9.28 -0.02 -0.71
N MET A 65 9.93 1.03 -1.19
CA MET A 65 9.67 1.63 -2.50
C MET A 65 10.52 0.94 -3.55
N SER A 66 9.92 0.54 -4.68
CA SER A 66 10.68 -0.04 -5.79
C SER A 66 11.36 1.05 -6.61
N GLY A 67 12.63 0.85 -6.92
CA GLY A 67 13.45 1.79 -7.67
C GLY A 67 14.77 2.08 -6.97
N THR A 68 15.73 2.64 -7.72
CA THR A 68 17.02 3.03 -7.17
C THR A 68 16.88 4.21 -6.21
N ARG A 69 17.64 4.19 -5.14
CA ARG A 69 17.61 5.23 -4.09
C ARG A 69 17.76 6.64 -4.66
N SER A 70 18.70 6.82 -5.58
CA SER A 70 18.96 8.14 -6.21
C SER A 70 17.74 8.68 -6.95
N ASN A 71 17.05 7.82 -7.72
CA ASN A 71 15.84 8.20 -8.46
C ASN A 71 14.71 8.58 -7.53
N GLN A 72 14.47 7.77 -6.48
CA GLN A 72 13.41 8.04 -5.51
C GLN A 72 13.61 9.37 -4.79
N ILE A 73 14.87 9.69 -4.41
CA ILE A 73 15.20 10.97 -3.76
C ILE A 73 14.98 12.13 -4.74
N LYS A 74 15.41 11.97 -6.00
CA LYS A 74 15.26 13.00 -7.03
C LYS A 74 13.78 13.30 -7.29
N GLU A 75 12.97 12.28 -7.55
CA GLU A 75 11.53 12.42 -7.78
C GLU A 75 10.79 13.10 -6.60
N GLN A 76 11.16 12.74 -5.36
CA GLN A 76 10.54 13.35 -4.19
C GLN A 76 10.97 14.81 -3.99
N ARG A 77 12.20 15.16 -4.29
CA ARG A 77 12.68 16.57 -4.24
C ARG A 77 11.99 17.42 -5.30
N GLU A 78 11.92 16.95 -6.53
CA GLU A 78 11.20 17.61 -7.62
C GLU A 78 9.72 17.80 -7.25
N PHE A 79 9.08 16.81 -6.64
CA PHE A 79 7.70 16.93 -6.18
C PHE A 79 7.53 18.01 -5.09
N LEU A 80 8.52 18.19 -4.18
CA LEU A 80 8.47 19.22 -3.15
C LEU A 80 8.58 20.65 -3.70
N GLU A 81 9.16 20.83 -4.90
CA GLU A 81 9.30 22.13 -5.56
C GLU A 81 8.01 22.57 -6.27
N ILE A 82 7.09 21.63 -6.53
CA ILE A 82 5.83 21.91 -7.22
C ILE A 82 4.87 22.66 -6.29
N ASN A 83 4.67 23.95 -6.58
CA ASN A 83 3.75 24.82 -5.84
C ASN A 83 2.81 25.55 -6.78
N SER A 84 1.67 26.01 -6.25
CA SER A 84 0.77 26.88 -7.01
C SER A 84 1.31 28.33 -7.03
N ILE A 85 1.37 28.94 -8.20
CA ILE A 85 1.86 30.33 -8.38
C ILE A 85 0.87 31.33 -7.78
N ILE A 86 -0.43 31.10 -7.91
CA ILE A 86 -1.47 32.05 -7.50
C ILE A 86 -1.76 31.95 -6.01
N ASN A 87 -1.94 30.73 -5.49
CA ASN A 87 -2.28 30.49 -4.10
C ASN A 87 -1.70 29.14 -3.63
N TYR A 88 -0.85 29.18 -2.60
CA TYR A 88 -0.22 27.98 -2.04
C TYR A 88 -1.22 26.92 -1.55
N LYS A 89 -2.44 27.32 -1.15
CA LYS A 89 -3.50 26.40 -0.71
C LYS A 89 -4.05 25.52 -1.83
N HIS A 90 -3.90 25.93 -3.09
CA HIS A 90 -4.36 25.19 -4.27
C HIS A 90 -3.29 24.26 -4.84
N GLY A 91 -2.08 24.31 -4.31
CA GLY A 91 -0.99 23.42 -4.70
C GLY A 91 -1.14 21.99 -4.15
N PRO A 92 -0.28 21.06 -4.57
CA PRO A 92 -0.26 19.71 -4.03
C PRO A 92 0.15 19.70 -2.56
N VAL A 93 -0.43 18.81 -1.77
CA VAL A 93 -0.05 18.61 -0.38
C VAL A 93 1.22 17.75 -0.32
N HIS A 94 2.26 18.28 0.34
CA HIS A 94 3.55 17.65 0.50
C HIS A 94 3.62 16.88 1.82
N TYR A 95 3.45 15.57 1.75
CA TYR A 95 3.60 14.70 2.92
C TYR A 95 5.08 14.31 3.10
N ARG A 96 5.59 14.40 4.33
CA ARG A 96 6.98 14.04 4.66
C ARG A 96 7.06 12.85 5.62
N ARG A 97 5.97 12.54 6.33
CA ARG A 97 5.90 11.41 7.27
C ARG A 97 5.55 10.10 6.55
N PRO A 98 6.15 8.96 6.94
CA PRO A 98 5.91 7.68 6.27
C PRO A 98 4.47 7.18 6.41
N ASP A 99 3.80 7.43 7.54
CA ASP A 99 2.41 7.09 7.78
C ASP A 99 1.47 7.82 6.81
N THR A 100 1.63 9.14 6.69
CA THR A 100 0.80 9.97 5.82
C THR A 100 1.07 9.71 4.33
N LEU A 101 2.32 9.41 3.96
CA LEU A 101 2.66 8.99 2.60
C LEU A 101 1.99 7.67 2.22
N MET A 102 2.01 6.69 3.14
CA MET A 102 1.31 5.42 2.90
C MET A 102 -0.21 5.61 2.80
N ALA A 103 -0.80 6.43 3.68
CA ALA A 103 -2.22 6.77 3.60
C ALA A 103 -2.59 7.44 2.27
N LYS A 104 -1.73 8.35 1.75
CA LYS A 104 -1.90 8.97 0.42
C LYS A 104 -1.89 7.92 -0.69
N MET A 105 -0.93 6.98 -0.68
CA MET A 105 -0.85 5.91 -1.68
C MET A 105 -2.11 5.04 -1.68
N ILE A 106 -2.62 4.68 -0.51
CA ILE A 106 -3.85 3.89 -0.39
C ILE A 106 -5.06 4.71 -0.87
N ARG A 107 -5.15 6.00 -0.50
CA ARG A 107 -6.22 6.90 -0.96
C ARG A 107 -6.28 6.97 -2.49
N GLN A 108 -5.14 7.05 -3.17
CA GLN A 108 -5.08 7.08 -4.63
C GLN A 108 -5.58 5.80 -5.30
N MET A 109 -5.56 4.67 -4.60
CA MET A 109 -6.09 3.39 -5.07
C MET A 109 -7.58 3.19 -4.78
N LEU A 110 -8.16 4.06 -3.94
CA LEU A 110 -9.59 4.08 -3.65
C LEU A 110 -10.31 5.04 -4.60
N PRO A 111 -11.59 4.80 -4.93
CA PRO A 111 -12.40 5.74 -5.71
C PRO A 111 -12.83 6.95 -4.85
N PHE A 112 -11.87 7.62 -4.21
CA PHE A 112 -12.09 8.64 -3.18
C PHE A 112 -12.86 9.85 -3.71
N ASP A 113 -12.49 10.34 -4.89
CA ASP A 113 -13.08 11.56 -5.47
C ASP A 113 -14.33 11.25 -6.32
N ARG A 114 -14.48 9.99 -6.75
CA ARG A 114 -15.55 9.59 -7.68
C ARG A 114 -16.80 9.01 -6.98
N LYS A 115 -16.62 8.34 -5.84
CA LYS A 115 -17.72 7.62 -5.15
C LYS A 115 -17.67 7.87 -3.64
N PRO A 116 -18.83 8.07 -2.98
CA PRO A 116 -18.89 8.22 -1.52
C PRO A 116 -18.33 7.00 -0.78
N SER A 117 -18.52 5.79 -1.33
CA SER A 117 -17.95 4.56 -0.76
C SER A 117 -16.42 4.59 -0.62
N GLY A 118 -15.71 5.30 -1.51
CA GLY A 118 -14.27 5.49 -1.41
C GLY A 118 -13.87 6.39 -0.24
N LYS A 119 -14.64 7.44 0.05
CA LYS A 119 -14.43 8.30 1.21
C LYS A 119 -14.65 7.56 2.53
N GLU A 120 -15.73 6.79 2.61
CA GLU A 120 -16.03 5.94 3.77
C GLU A 120 -14.96 4.88 3.98
N ALA A 121 -14.48 4.24 2.89
CA ALA A 121 -13.40 3.28 2.95
C ALA A 121 -12.13 3.90 3.52
N HIS A 122 -11.76 5.10 3.07
CA HIS A 122 -10.60 5.82 3.58
C HIS A 122 -10.73 6.19 5.07
N GLN A 123 -11.92 6.53 5.55
CA GLN A 123 -12.16 6.83 6.97
C GLN A 123 -11.90 5.62 7.89
N ARG A 124 -12.02 4.39 7.36
CA ARG A 124 -11.74 3.15 8.08
C ARG A 124 -10.26 2.78 8.12
N LEU A 125 -9.40 3.53 7.41
CA LEU A 125 -7.94 3.34 7.40
C LEU A 125 -7.28 4.05 8.58
N ARG A 126 -6.32 3.39 9.21
CA ARG A 126 -5.35 3.97 10.14
C ARG A 126 -3.94 3.51 9.76
N THR A 127 -2.99 4.41 9.83
CA THR A 127 -1.57 4.14 9.51
C THR A 127 -0.70 4.59 10.67
N TYR A 128 0.30 3.79 11.03
CA TYR A 128 1.14 4.03 12.19
C TYR A 128 2.63 3.86 11.87
N ILE A 129 3.43 4.70 12.48
CA ILE A 129 4.90 4.53 12.55
C ILE A 129 5.17 3.60 13.73
N GLY A 130 5.93 2.54 13.49
CA GLY A 130 6.11 1.49 14.50
C GLY A 130 4.81 0.72 14.78
N SER A 131 4.74 0.10 15.95
CA SER A 131 3.58 -0.65 16.42
C SER A 131 3.09 -0.08 17.75
N PRO A 132 1.92 0.62 17.77
CA PRO A 132 1.34 1.16 19.00
C PRO A 132 1.07 0.06 20.03
N LYS A 133 1.13 0.39 21.32
CA LYS A 133 0.93 -0.56 22.43
C LYS A 133 -0.41 -1.28 22.33
N GLU A 134 -1.47 -0.57 21.96
CA GLU A 134 -2.84 -1.08 21.83
C GLU A 134 -3.00 -2.14 20.72
N ILE A 135 -2.21 -2.03 19.66
CA ILE A 135 -2.29 -2.91 18.49
C ILE A 135 -1.21 -4.00 18.55
N LYS A 136 -0.21 -3.84 19.42
CA LYS A 136 0.95 -4.76 19.50
C LYS A 136 0.55 -6.21 19.83
N SER A 137 -0.50 -6.39 20.63
CA SER A 137 -1.02 -7.69 21.05
C SER A 137 -1.93 -8.36 20.03
N LEU A 138 -2.38 -7.63 19.00
CA LEU A 138 -3.27 -8.18 17.96
C LEU A 138 -2.48 -8.98 16.93
N GLU A 139 -3.14 -9.98 16.36
CA GLU A 139 -2.59 -10.76 15.26
C GLU A 139 -2.33 -9.87 14.03
N LYS A 140 -1.14 -10.01 13.44
CA LYS A 140 -0.70 -9.21 12.30
C LYS A 140 -0.71 -10.05 11.04
N ILE A 141 -1.38 -9.54 10.02
CA ILE A 141 -1.45 -10.19 8.70
C ILE A 141 -0.33 -9.64 7.81
N GLN A 142 0.34 -10.53 7.09
CA GLN A 142 1.30 -10.18 6.03
C GLN A 142 0.82 -10.74 4.70
N PHE A 143 1.06 -9.99 3.62
CA PHE A 143 0.70 -10.40 2.26
C PHE A 143 1.93 -10.97 1.53
N GLU A 144 2.07 -12.28 1.43
CA GLU A 144 3.20 -12.95 0.76
C GLU A 144 3.46 -12.42 -0.66
N LYS A 145 2.40 -12.14 -1.41
CA LYS A 145 2.50 -11.60 -2.79
C LYS A 145 3.04 -10.17 -2.85
N ALA A 146 2.99 -9.43 -1.74
CA ALA A 146 3.46 -8.05 -1.63
C ALA A 146 4.88 -7.95 -1.05
N LEU A 147 5.43 -9.02 -0.51
CA LEU A 147 6.79 -9.06 0.01
C LEU A 147 7.84 -8.88 -1.09
N ILE A 148 9.02 -8.41 -0.69
CA ILE A 148 10.19 -8.29 -1.56
C ILE A 148 10.65 -9.68 -1.98
N ARG A 149 10.87 -9.87 -3.29
CA ARG A 149 11.35 -11.14 -3.87
C ARG A 149 12.75 -11.05 -4.46
N LYS A 150 13.27 -9.85 -4.66
CA LYS A 150 14.58 -9.59 -5.29
C LYS A 150 15.52 -8.95 -4.29
N THR A 151 16.81 -8.96 -4.62
CA THR A 151 17.89 -8.37 -3.83
C THR A 151 17.58 -6.91 -3.48
N ALA A 152 17.96 -6.50 -2.27
CA ALA A 152 17.64 -5.19 -1.67
C ALA A 152 18.13 -3.95 -2.46
N SER A 153 19.07 -4.11 -3.41
CA SER A 153 19.67 -3.02 -4.20
C SER A 153 18.68 -2.15 -4.99
N ASN A 154 17.51 -2.70 -5.31
CA ASN A 154 16.49 -2.00 -6.10
C ASN A 154 15.32 -1.50 -5.26
N TYR A 155 15.48 -1.43 -3.95
CA TYR A 155 14.45 -0.97 -3.04
C TYR A 155 15.01 0.04 -2.05
N THR A 156 14.20 1.04 -1.73
CA THR A 156 14.52 2.07 -0.73
C THR A 156 13.48 2.03 0.38
N ALA A 157 13.90 2.02 1.64
CA ALA A 157 12.97 2.07 2.75
C ALA A 157 12.27 3.43 2.81
N LEU A 158 10.94 3.41 2.99
CA LEU A 158 10.14 4.63 3.05
C LEU A 158 10.58 5.56 4.19
N GLY A 159 10.94 5.01 5.35
CA GLY A 159 11.44 5.80 6.48
C GLY A 159 12.76 6.52 6.16
N GLU A 160 13.68 5.87 5.44
CA GLU A 160 14.93 6.50 4.98
C GLU A 160 14.65 7.65 4.01
N LEU A 161 13.77 7.42 3.04
CA LEU A 161 13.34 8.45 2.10
C LEU A 161 12.74 9.66 2.82
N CYS A 162 11.84 9.41 3.79
CA CYS A 162 11.20 10.45 4.58
C CYS A 162 12.20 11.27 5.40
N ARG A 163 13.24 10.66 5.98
CA ARG A 163 14.29 11.38 6.71
C ARG A 163 15.05 12.34 5.79
N ILE A 164 15.36 11.91 4.56
CA ILE A 164 16.05 12.75 3.57
C ILE A 164 15.22 13.97 3.14
N ILE A 165 13.88 13.83 3.10
CA ILE A 165 12.96 14.91 2.73
C ILE A 165 12.52 15.77 3.92
N GLY A 166 13.08 15.54 5.11
CA GLY A 166 12.91 16.40 6.29
C GLY A 166 11.88 15.88 7.31
N TRP A 167 11.70 14.57 7.42
CA TRP A 167 11.01 13.95 8.55
C TRP A 167 12.01 13.67 9.68
N THR A 168 11.71 14.15 10.87
CA THR A 168 12.40 13.85 12.13
C THR A 168 11.43 13.11 13.05
N GLU A 169 11.93 12.10 13.76
CA GLU A 169 11.17 11.39 14.81
C GLU A 169 10.95 12.25 16.04
#